data_03df06112e6deeaf797cd4ca52c68795
#
_entry.id   03df06112e6deeaf797cd4ca52c68795
#
_cell.length_a   1.000
_cell.length_b   1.000
_cell.length_c   1.000
_cell.angle_alpha   90.00
_cell.angle_beta   90.00
_cell.angle_gamma   90.00
#
_symmetry.space_group_name_H-M   'P 1'
#
loop_
_entity.id
_entity.type
_entity.pdbx_description
1 polymer ?
#
loop_
_entity_poly.entity_id
_entity_poly.type
_entity_poly.pdbx_seq_one_letter_code
_entity_poly.pdbx_strand_id
1 'polypeptide(L)'
;MPPDEWIDLLGAPERRPDPVDWDAVRARAGTALPSDFVHLAEAYPPLVVGGYVRILHPTARAGFMNWMAQAPKLLRALRRQPGLRVHPEVPGLLPWGTTLNGDHCLWYTRGEPDEWTVVITDLRQSWSYDGNFSSFIRKFLTGEITCPIFPDDVPGGSKPFQEP
;
A
#
# COMPACT_ATOMS: atom_id res chain seq x y z
N MET A 1 -3.97 13.51 0.80
CA MET A 1 -5.02 13.65 -0.23
C MET A 1 -6.35 13.88 0.46
N PRO A 2 -7.05 14.96 0.13
CA PRO A 2 -8.38 15.21 0.70
C PRO A 2 -9.37 14.11 0.31
N PRO A 3 -10.43 13.86 1.11
CA PRO A 3 -11.42 12.82 0.82
C PRO A 3 -12.05 12.92 -0.56
N ASP A 4 -12.29 14.14 -1.06
CA ASP A 4 -12.91 14.35 -2.37
C ASP A 4 -12.01 13.86 -3.52
N GLU A 5 -10.70 13.97 -3.39
CA GLU A 5 -9.76 13.49 -4.40
C GLU A 5 -9.75 11.95 -4.48
N TRP A 6 -9.95 11.26 -3.36
CA TRP A 6 -10.13 9.80 -3.38
C TRP A 6 -11.41 9.40 -4.10
N ILE A 7 -12.51 10.13 -3.89
CA ILE A 7 -13.78 9.86 -4.58
C ILE A 7 -13.65 10.07 -6.09
N ASP A 8 -12.98 11.15 -6.51
CA ASP A 8 -12.74 11.41 -7.94
C ASP A 8 -11.90 10.31 -8.58
N LEU A 9 -10.95 9.76 -7.84
CA LEU A 9 -10.02 8.75 -8.35
C LEU A 9 -10.59 7.33 -8.30
N LEU A 10 -11.27 6.98 -7.22
CA LEU A 10 -11.69 5.61 -6.90
C LEU A 10 -13.20 5.38 -7.01
N GLY A 11 -13.99 6.44 -7.14
CA GLY A 11 -15.44 6.38 -6.98
C GLY A 11 -15.84 6.36 -5.51
N ALA A 12 -17.13 6.36 -5.25
CA ALA A 12 -17.66 6.35 -3.89
C ALA A 12 -17.40 4.99 -3.21
N PRO A 13 -17.18 4.98 -1.88
CA PRO A 13 -17.14 3.72 -1.14
C PRO A 13 -18.47 2.98 -1.27
N GLU A 14 -18.40 1.68 -1.54
CA GLU A 14 -19.61 0.83 -1.67
C GLU A 14 -20.18 0.42 -0.33
N ARG A 15 -19.37 0.49 0.70
CA ARG A 15 -19.80 0.30 2.10
C ARG A 15 -18.86 1.08 3.04
N ARG A 16 -19.35 1.28 4.25
CA ARG A 16 -18.49 1.81 5.32
C ARG A 16 -17.47 0.72 5.71
N PRO A 17 -16.18 1.02 5.79
CA PRO A 17 -15.21 0.06 6.31
C PRO A 17 -15.46 -0.21 7.80
N ASP A 18 -15.05 -1.39 8.25
CA ASP A 18 -15.06 -1.69 9.68
C ASP A 18 -14.09 -0.74 10.41
N PRO A 19 -14.39 -0.31 11.63
CA PRO A 19 -13.51 0.57 12.39
C PRO A 19 -12.13 -0.04 12.59
N VAL A 20 -11.08 0.77 12.42
CA VAL A 20 -9.70 0.33 12.60
C VAL A 20 -9.24 0.65 14.02
N ASP A 21 -8.66 -0.35 14.68
CA ASP A 21 -7.93 -0.13 15.94
C ASP A 21 -6.51 0.33 15.61
N TRP A 22 -6.33 1.63 15.50
CA TRP A 22 -5.03 2.22 15.14
C TRP A 22 -3.96 2.02 16.22
N ASP A 23 -4.36 1.85 17.48
CA ASP A 23 -3.39 1.53 18.53
C ASP A 23 -2.80 0.14 18.32
N ALA A 24 -3.61 -0.83 17.91
CA ALA A 24 -3.16 -2.18 17.57
C ALA A 24 -2.26 -2.17 16.31
N VAL A 25 -2.63 -1.40 15.30
CA VAL A 25 -1.83 -1.23 14.08
C VAL A 25 -0.47 -0.62 14.41
N ARG A 26 -0.47 0.45 15.21
CA ARG A 26 0.76 1.13 15.64
C ARG A 26 1.65 0.21 16.46
N ALA A 27 1.08 -0.57 17.35
CA ALA A 27 1.83 -1.56 18.14
C ALA A 27 2.46 -2.63 17.24
N ARG A 28 1.74 -3.09 16.21
CA ARG A 28 2.24 -4.07 15.23
C ARG A 28 3.35 -3.49 14.37
N ALA A 29 3.17 -2.25 13.89
CA ALA A 29 4.14 -1.57 13.04
C ALA A 29 5.37 -1.07 13.80
N GLY A 30 5.22 -0.78 15.10
CA GLY A 30 6.25 -0.11 15.89
C GLY A 30 6.40 1.38 15.57
N THR A 31 5.47 1.95 14.83
CA THR A 31 5.45 3.34 14.39
C THR A 31 4.05 3.73 13.95
N ALA A 32 3.76 5.03 13.90
CA ALA A 32 2.58 5.52 13.21
C ALA A 32 2.73 5.28 11.70
N LEU A 33 1.61 5.12 11.00
CA LEU A 33 1.59 4.99 9.54
C LEU A 33 1.27 6.34 8.89
N PRO A 34 1.58 6.52 7.59
CA PRO A 34 1.27 7.76 6.88
C PRO A 34 -0.21 8.14 6.95
N SER A 35 -0.48 9.41 7.10
CA SER A 35 -1.85 9.91 7.27
C SER A 35 -2.73 9.67 6.04
N ASP A 36 -2.16 9.69 4.83
CA ASP A 36 -2.91 9.42 3.62
C ASP A 36 -3.40 7.96 3.56
N PHE A 37 -2.60 7.01 4.03
CA PHE A 37 -3.02 5.61 4.16
C PHE A 37 -4.09 5.45 5.24
N VAL A 38 -3.92 6.11 6.37
CA VAL A 38 -4.91 6.10 7.47
C VAL A 38 -6.26 6.63 6.99
N HIS A 39 -6.26 7.77 6.29
CA HIS A 39 -7.49 8.36 5.76
C HIS A 39 -8.18 7.45 4.75
N LEU A 40 -7.41 6.79 3.86
CA LEU A 40 -7.97 5.85 2.90
C LEU A 40 -8.61 4.67 3.61
N ALA A 41 -7.94 4.09 4.60
CA ALA A 41 -8.45 2.93 5.35
C ALA A 41 -9.71 3.26 6.17
N GLU A 42 -9.85 4.50 6.60
CA GLU A 42 -11.05 4.96 7.32
C GLU A 42 -12.22 5.27 6.39
N ALA A 43 -11.95 5.58 5.12
CA ALA A 43 -12.96 5.97 4.14
C ALA A 43 -13.45 4.81 3.26
N TYR A 44 -12.59 3.83 3.00
CA TYR A 44 -12.87 2.76 2.04
C TYR A 44 -12.69 1.38 2.67
N PRO A 45 -13.50 0.39 2.24
CA PRO A 45 -13.18 -1.01 2.51
C PRO A 45 -11.90 -1.41 1.78
N PRO A 46 -11.35 -2.62 2.04
CA PRO A 46 -10.17 -3.09 1.32
C PRO A 46 -10.32 -2.98 -0.19
N LEU A 47 -9.25 -2.56 -0.87
CA LEU A 47 -9.26 -2.17 -2.28
C LEU A 47 -8.25 -2.96 -3.10
N VAL A 48 -8.63 -3.30 -4.34
CA VAL A 48 -7.70 -3.61 -5.42
C VAL A 48 -7.87 -2.52 -6.48
N VAL A 49 -6.80 -1.81 -6.78
CA VAL A 49 -6.81 -0.68 -7.71
C VAL A 49 -6.07 -1.03 -9.00
N GLY A 50 -6.56 -0.47 -10.12
CA GLY A 50 -5.98 -0.73 -11.44
C GLY A 50 -6.06 -2.18 -11.87
N GLY A 51 -6.92 -2.99 -11.24
CA GLY A 51 -7.01 -4.43 -11.47
C GLY A 51 -5.76 -5.21 -11.06
N TYR A 52 -4.87 -4.62 -10.25
CA TYR A 52 -3.56 -5.20 -10.02
C TYR A 52 -2.99 -5.01 -8.62
N VAL A 53 -3.09 -3.82 -8.04
CA VAL A 53 -2.47 -3.49 -6.74
C VAL A 53 -3.48 -3.70 -5.62
N ARG A 54 -3.16 -4.62 -4.70
CA ARG A 54 -3.92 -4.83 -3.47
C ARG A 54 -3.39 -3.88 -2.42
N ILE A 55 -4.22 -2.96 -1.95
CA ILE A 55 -3.90 -2.11 -0.82
C ILE A 55 -4.31 -2.88 0.44
N LEU A 56 -3.34 -3.24 1.27
CA LEU A 56 -3.60 -3.98 2.50
C LEU A 56 -4.38 -3.11 3.48
N HIS A 57 -5.37 -3.71 4.13
CA HIS A 57 -6.25 -2.99 5.03
C HIS A 57 -6.27 -3.67 6.40
N PRO A 58 -6.19 -2.90 7.51
CA PRO A 58 -6.12 -3.50 8.85
C PRO A 58 -7.35 -4.34 9.24
N THR A 59 -8.51 -4.09 8.63
CA THR A 59 -9.75 -4.82 8.95
C THR A 59 -10.25 -5.71 7.82
N ALA A 60 -9.42 -5.98 6.81
CA ALA A 60 -9.81 -6.85 5.71
C ALA A 60 -10.24 -8.23 6.24
N ARG A 61 -11.38 -8.72 5.74
CA ARG A 61 -11.91 -10.05 6.08
C ARG A 61 -11.15 -11.15 5.38
N ALA A 62 -10.71 -10.88 4.14
CA ALA A 62 -9.82 -11.77 3.41
C ALA A 62 -8.40 -11.64 3.98
N GLY A 63 -7.84 -12.76 4.44
CA GLY A 63 -6.53 -12.77 5.09
C GLY A 63 -5.40 -12.25 4.19
N PHE A 64 -5.47 -12.52 2.88
CA PHE A 64 -4.46 -12.07 1.92
C PHE A 64 -4.49 -10.54 1.67
N MET A 65 -5.53 -9.84 2.12
CA MET A 65 -5.64 -8.38 2.07
C MET A 65 -5.52 -7.73 3.45
N ASN A 66 -5.40 -8.53 4.52
CA ASN A 66 -5.36 -8.01 5.87
C ASN A 66 -3.94 -7.59 6.26
N TRP A 67 -3.75 -6.29 6.54
CA TRP A 67 -2.45 -5.75 6.89
C TRP A 67 -1.85 -6.39 8.13
N MET A 68 -2.68 -6.62 9.17
CA MET A 68 -2.23 -7.19 10.44
C MET A 68 -1.68 -8.62 10.26
N ALA A 69 -2.29 -9.38 9.35
CA ALA A 69 -1.86 -10.75 9.04
C ALA A 69 -0.67 -10.79 8.07
N GLN A 70 -0.67 -9.90 7.08
CA GLN A 70 0.31 -9.95 5.99
C GLN A 70 1.64 -9.24 6.31
N ALA A 71 1.60 -8.12 7.02
CA ALA A 71 2.81 -7.33 7.26
C ALA A 71 3.94 -8.15 7.90
N PRO A 72 3.71 -8.96 8.95
CA PRO A 72 4.78 -9.79 9.52
C PRO A 72 5.37 -10.81 8.54
N LYS A 73 4.53 -11.40 7.68
CA LYS A 73 4.96 -12.39 6.68
C LYS A 73 5.81 -11.73 5.60
N LEU A 74 5.36 -10.57 5.12
CA LEU A 74 6.08 -9.82 4.08
C LEU A 74 7.42 -9.29 4.61
N LEU A 75 7.45 -8.80 5.84
CA LEU A 75 8.70 -8.37 6.48
C LEU A 75 9.70 -9.53 6.58
N ARG A 76 9.25 -10.73 6.94
CA ARG A 76 10.13 -11.91 6.98
C ARG A 76 10.70 -12.26 5.61
N ALA A 77 9.87 -12.19 4.57
CA ALA A 77 10.32 -12.45 3.20
C ALA A 77 11.35 -11.43 2.75
N LEU A 78 11.12 -10.15 3.05
CA LEU A 78 12.06 -9.07 2.71
C LEU A 78 13.40 -9.24 3.43
N ARG A 79 13.39 -9.64 4.71
CA ARG A 79 14.62 -9.83 5.51
C ARG A 79 15.51 -10.95 5.00
N ARG A 80 14.96 -11.89 4.25
CA ARG A 80 15.73 -12.98 3.63
C ARG A 80 16.51 -12.52 2.41
N GLN A 81 16.22 -11.35 1.86
CA GLN A 81 16.87 -10.83 0.68
C GLN A 81 18.12 -10.04 1.08
N PRO A 82 19.32 -10.44 0.60
CA PRO A 82 20.54 -9.67 0.87
C PRO A 82 20.44 -8.28 0.24
N GLY A 83 20.97 -7.28 0.94
CA GLY A 83 21.00 -5.91 0.45
C GLY A 83 19.74 -5.10 0.67
N LEU A 84 18.65 -5.67 1.16
CA LEU A 84 17.47 -4.90 1.53
C LEU A 84 17.52 -4.50 3.00
N ARG A 85 17.33 -3.22 3.26
CA ARG A 85 17.14 -2.71 4.62
C ARG A 85 15.66 -2.75 4.92
N VAL A 86 15.28 -3.45 5.99
CA VAL A 86 13.89 -3.76 6.30
C VAL A 86 13.54 -3.19 7.67
N HIS A 87 12.34 -2.59 7.78
CA HIS A 87 11.81 -2.17 9.06
C HIS A 87 11.91 -3.30 10.11
N PRO A 88 12.36 -3.08 11.36
CA PRO A 88 12.47 -1.80 12.06
C PRO A 88 13.78 -1.00 11.83
N GLU A 89 14.67 -1.42 10.96
CA GLU A 89 15.79 -0.55 10.59
C GLU A 89 15.25 0.75 9.98
N VAL A 90 15.87 1.88 10.30
CA VAL A 90 15.47 3.21 9.83
C VAL A 90 16.66 3.86 9.13
N PRO A 91 16.53 4.25 7.86
CA PRO A 91 15.39 3.98 6.98
C PRO A 91 15.31 2.51 6.56
N GLY A 92 14.12 2.00 6.37
CA GLY A 92 13.86 0.63 5.98
C GLY A 92 12.57 0.48 5.19
N LEU A 93 12.26 -0.74 4.79
CA LEU A 93 11.09 -1.06 3.98
C LEU A 93 9.96 -1.61 4.84
N LEU A 94 8.76 -1.04 4.73
CA LEU A 94 7.56 -1.44 5.46
C LEU A 94 6.39 -1.63 4.50
N PRO A 95 5.74 -2.81 4.47
CA PRO A 95 4.69 -3.10 3.48
C PRO A 95 3.42 -2.27 3.66
N TRP A 96 2.83 -1.86 2.52
CA TRP A 96 1.46 -1.34 2.47
C TRP A 96 0.59 -2.08 1.45
N GLY A 97 1.17 -2.86 0.57
CA GLY A 97 0.41 -3.55 -0.47
C GLY A 97 1.17 -4.68 -1.12
N THR A 98 0.45 -5.40 -1.96
CA THR A 98 0.98 -6.46 -2.81
C THR A 98 0.34 -6.34 -4.20
N THR A 99 0.89 -7.04 -5.18
CA THR A 99 0.26 -7.13 -6.49
C THR A 99 -0.26 -8.53 -6.76
N LEU A 100 -1.04 -8.68 -7.81
CA LEU A 100 -1.55 -9.99 -8.23
C LEU A 100 -0.42 -10.95 -8.63
N ASN A 101 0.75 -10.44 -8.98
CA ASN A 101 1.95 -11.23 -9.30
C ASN A 101 2.86 -11.47 -8.09
N GLY A 102 2.48 -10.98 -6.92
CA GLY A 102 3.25 -11.19 -5.69
C GLY A 102 4.36 -10.18 -5.46
N ASP A 103 4.40 -9.07 -6.19
CA ASP A 103 5.32 -7.98 -5.91
C ASP A 103 4.96 -7.30 -4.59
N HIS A 104 5.96 -6.68 -3.96
CA HIS A 104 5.78 -5.97 -2.70
C HIS A 104 5.68 -4.47 -2.95
N CYS A 105 4.65 -3.86 -2.38
CA CYS A 105 4.46 -2.41 -2.39
C CYS A 105 4.76 -1.87 -0.99
N LEU A 106 5.75 -0.98 -0.90
CA LEU A 106 6.42 -0.67 0.35
C LEU A 106 6.54 0.83 0.55
N TRP A 107 6.58 1.25 1.81
CA TRP A 107 7.11 2.54 2.22
C TRP A 107 8.61 2.42 2.49
N TYR A 108 9.33 3.47 2.14
CA TYR A 108 10.70 3.69 2.60
C TYR A 108 10.65 4.63 3.81
N THR A 109 11.01 4.12 4.98
CA THR A 109 10.74 4.80 6.27
C THR A 109 11.79 5.84 6.62
N ARG A 110 12.07 6.74 5.70
CA ARG A 110 12.99 7.85 5.92
C ARG A 110 12.23 9.09 6.37
N GLY A 111 12.57 9.63 7.54
CA GLY A 111 11.88 10.77 8.12
C GLY A 111 10.59 10.39 8.81
N GLU A 112 9.71 11.37 8.99
CA GLU A 112 8.40 11.14 9.58
C GLU A 112 7.48 10.37 8.62
N PRO A 113 6.45 9.67 9.13
CA PRO A 113 5.57 8.85 8.27
C PRO A 113 5.00 9.57 7.05
N ASP A 114 4.61 10.84 7.17
CA ASP A 114 4.07 11.60 6.04
C ASP A 114 5.12 11.99 5.00
N GLU A 115 6.41 11.79 5.31
CA GLU A 115 7.52 12.02 4.39
C GLU A 115 7.96 10.75 3.65
N TRP A 116 7.42 9.58 4.04
CA TRP A 116 7.83 8.31 3.45
C TRP A 116 7.48 8.24 1.97
N THR A 117 8.43 7.72 1.20
CA THR A 117 8.27 7.48 -0.24
C THR A 117 7.89 6.03 -0.50
N VAL A 118 7.69 5.69 -1.78
CA VAL A 118 7.22 4.37 -2.20
C VAL A 118 8.33 3.59 -2.87
N VAL A 119 8.43 2.30 -2.55
CA VAL A 119 9.31 1.35 -3.22
C VAL A 119 8.47 0.15 -3.66
N ILE A 120 8.67 -0.27 -4.91
CA ILE A 120 8.10 -1.51 -5.44
C ILE A 120 9.26 -2.49 -5.68
N THR A 121 9.10 -3.73 -5.25
CA THR A 121 10.12 -4.76 -5.47
C THR A 121 9.49 -6.12 -5.79
N ASP A 122 10.11 -6.82 -6.73
CA ASP A 122 9.81 -8.23 -7.01
C ASP A 122 10.83 -9.17 -6.34
N LEU A 123 11.62 -8.65 -5.41
CA LEU A 123 12.73 -9.29 -4.69
C LEU A 123 14.01 -9.46 -5.53
N ARG A 124 13.94 -9.32 -6.85
CA ARG A 124 15.11 -9.34 -7.73
C ARG A 124 15.57 -7.94 -8.06
N GLN A 125 14.62 -7.06 -8.31
CA GLN A 125 14.84 -5.65 -8.60
C GLN A 125 13.89 -4.80 -7.82
N SER A 126 14.29 -3.56 -7.56
CA SER A 126 13.50 -2.57 -6.85
C SER A 126 13.39 -1.30 -7.68
N TRP A 127 12.24 -0.65 -7.54
CA TRP A 127 11.97 0.63 -8.19
C TRP A 127 11.46 1.60 -7.13
N SER A 128 12.02 2.80 -7.10
CA SER A 128 11.66 3.84 -6.14
C SER A 128 10.86 4.95 -6.80
N TYR A 129 9.80 5.38 -6.12
CA TYR A 129 9.00 6.52 -6.50
C TYR A 129 9.20 7.65 -5.49
N ASP A 130 9.63 8.81 -5.96
CA ASP A 130 9.90 9.98 -5.12
C ASP A 130 8.62 10.77 -4.82
N GLY A 131 7.77 10.18 -4.02
CA GLY A 131 6.49 10.76 -3.58
C GLY A 131 5.81 9.85 -2.59
N ASN A 132 4.72 10.34 -2.00
CA ASN A 132 4.00 9.59 -0.98
C ASN A 132 3.03 8.56 -1.59
N PHE A 133 2.41 7.77 -0.72
CA PHE A 133 1.48 6.71 -1.07
C PHE A 133 0.32 7.21 -1.94
N SER A 134 -0.35 8.28 -1.54
CA SER A 134 -1.51 8.78 -2.29
C SER A 134 -1.11 9.32 -3.67
N SER A 135 0.01 10.00 -3.77
CA SER A 135 0.56 10.47 -5.04
C SER A 135 0.90 9.31 -5.98
N PHE A 136 1.50 8.24 -5.42
CA PHE A 136 1.78 7.03 -6.21
C PHE A 136 0.51 6.41 -6.77
N ILE A 137 -0.51 6.20 -5.92
CA ILE A 137 -1.78 5.60 -6.36
C ILE A 137 -2.42 6.45 -7.46
N ARG A 138 -2.48 7.76 -7.27
CA ARG A 138 -3.06 8.67 -8.27
C ARG A 138 -2.32 8.59 -9.60
N LYS A 139 -1.01 8.71 -9.58
CA LYS A 139 -0.21 8.70 -10.82
C LYS A 139 -0.17 7.34 -11.50
N PHE A 140 -0.21 6.27 -10.72
CA PHE A 140 -0.37 4.92 -11.27
C PHE A 140 -1.71 4.80 -12.01
N LEU A 141 -2.81 5.18 -11.38
CA LEU A 141 -4.15 5.03 -11.96
C LEU A 141 -4.39 5.96 -13.16
N THR A 142 -3.77 7.12 -13.20
CA THR A 142 -3.91 8.07 -14.32
C THR A 142 -2.91 7.81 -15.45
N GLY A 143 -1.97 6.88 -15.25
CA GLY A 143 -0.94 6.60 -16.25
C GLY A 143 0.17 7.64 -16.33
N GLU A 144 0.26 8.56 -15.36
CA GLU A 144 1.32 9.57 -15.32
C GLU A 144 2.69 8.98 -15.00
N ILE A 145 2.73 7.81 -14.35
CA ILE A 145 3.96 7.07 -14.09
C ILE A 145 3.84 5.65 -14.61
N THR A 146 4.98 5.06 -14.96
CA THR A 146 5.09 3.65 -15.33
C THR A 146 6.10 2.98 -14.41
N CYS A 147 5.62 1.99 -13.64
CA CYS A 147 6.50 1.15 -12.82
C CYS A 147 7.05 0.02 -13.68
N PRO A 148 8.37 -0.08 -13.86
CA PRO A 148 8.95 -1.10 -14.75
C PRO A 148 8.79 -2.53 -14.24
N ILE A 149 8.44 -2.72 -12.98
CA ILE A 149 8.18 -4.03 -12.38
C ILE A 149 6.78 -4.54 -12.74
N PHE A 150 5.84 -3.62 -13.02
CA PHE A 150 4.47 -3.97 -13.35
C PHE A 150 4.32 -4.38 -14.82
N PRO A 151 3.34 -5.25 -15.16
CA PRO A 151 3.02 -5.55 -16.54
C PRO A 151 2.57 -4.31 -17.33
N ASP A 152 2.74 -4.35 -18.65
CA ASP A 152 2.40 -3.21 -19.53
C ASP A 152 0.89 -2.93 -19.60
N ASP A 153 0.05 -3.91 -19.30
CA ASP A 153 -1.41 -3.80 -19.37
C ASP A 153 -2.07 -3.26 -18.10
N VAL A 154 -1.28 -2.84 -17.11
CA VAL A 154 -1.81 -2.19 -15.90
C VAL A 154 -1.41 -0.71 -15.86
N PRO A 155 -2.27 0.18 -15.30
CA PRO A 155 -3.56 -0.14 -14.70
C PRO A 155 -4.60 -0.49 -15.77
N GLY A 156 -5.47 -1.46 -15.43
CA GLY A 156 -6.68 -1.70 -16.21
C GLY A 156 -7.68 -0.55 -16.00
N GLY A 157 -8.53 -0.29 -17.00
CA GLY A 157 -9.54 0.76 -16.94
C GLY A 157 -10.78 0.43 -16.12
N SER A 158 -10.78 -0.68 -15.41
CA SER A 158 -11.92 -1.12 -14.63
C SER A 158 -12.02 -0.35 -13.31
N LYS A 159 -13.27 -0.26 -12.81
CA LYS A 159 -13.57 0.26 -11.49
C LYS A 159 -12.78 -0.51 -10.42
N PRO A 160 -12.28 0.15 -9.37
CA PRO A 160 -11.60 -0.54 -8.28
C PRO A 160 -12.50 -1.61 -7.65
N PHE A 161 -11.90 -2.76 -7.33
CA PHE A 161 -12.57 -3.76 -6.52
C PHE A 161 -12.63 -3.27 -5.08
N GLN A 162 -13.79 -3.39 -4.46
CA GLN A 162 -14.00 -3.11 -3.04
C GLN A 162 -14.47 -4.40 -2.35
N GLU A 163 -13.87 -4.76 -1.24
CA GLU A 163 -14.28 -5.94 -0.48
C GLU A 163 -15.72 -5.77 0.04
N PRO A 164 -16.64 -6.73 -0.22
CA PRO A 164 -18.04 -6.62 0.22
C PRO A 164 -18.23 -6.75 1.74
#